data_a91fa900ce301825775994e7e93ce6c8
#
_entry.id   a91fa900ce301825775994e7e93ce6c8
#
_cell.length_a   1.000
_cell.length_b   1.000
_cell.length_c   1.000
_cell.angle_alpha   90.00
_cell.angle_beta   90.00
_cell.angle_gamma   90.00
#
_symmetry.space_group_name_H-M   'P 1'
#
loop_
_entity.id
_entity.type
_entity.pdbx_description
1 polymer ?
#
loop_
_entity_poly.entity_id
_entity_poly.type
_entity_poly.pdbx_seq_one_letter_code
_entity_poly.pdbx_strand_id
1 'polypeptide(L)' 'MLEEILKELHDAKLKSVYAINNGDMEMADKYLEVIKNLEKSVEMLKESEK' A
#
# COMPACT_ATOMS: atom_id res chain seq x y z
N MET A 1 -3.69 -15.19 -3.64
CA MET A 1 -2.48 -14.36 -3.62
C MET A 1 -2.77 -12.89 -3.87
N LEU A 2 -3.49 -12.59 -4.93
CA LEU A 2 -3.86 -11.19 -5.21
C LEU A 2 -4.69 -10.60 -4.06
N GLU A 3 -5.58 -11.37 -3.48
CA GLU A 3 -6.42 -10.91 -2.37
C GLU A 3 -5.60 -10.50 -1.16
N GLU A 4 -4.53 -11.23 -0.86
CA GLU A 4 -3.66 -10.91 0.27
C GLU A 4 -2.92 -9.60 0.04
N ILE A 5 -2.45 -9.37 -1.17
CA ILE A 5 -1.75 -8.14 -1.51
C ILE A 5 -2.70 -6.95 -1.47
N LEU A 6 -3.92 -7.13 -1.96
CA LEU A 6 -4.94 -6.08 -1.92
C LEU A 6 -5.30 -5.72 -0.47
N LYS A 7 -5.34 -6.72 0.39
CA LYS A 7 -5.60 -6.51 1.81
C LYS A 7 -4.48 -5.72 2.47
N GLU A 8 -3.24 -6.06 2.15
CA GLU A 8 -2.08 -5.33 2.66
C GLU A 8 -2.06 -3.89 2.13
N LEU A 9 -2.43 -3.71 0.88
CA LEU A 9 -2.51 -2.39 0.28
C LEU A 9 -3.54 -1.53 1.01
N HIS A 10 -4.71 -2.09 1.27
CA HIS A 10 -5.77 -1.39 2.01
C HIS A 10 -5.29 -1.00 3.41
N ASP A 11 -4.64 -1.94 4.09
CA ASP A 11 -4.09 -1.72 5.43
C ASP A 11 -3.06 -0.59 5.43
N ALA A 12 -2.15 -0.61 4.46
CA ALA A 12 -1.12 0.40 4.34
C ALA A 12 -1.73 1.78 4.09
N LYS A 13 -2.77 1.85 3.28
CA LYS A 13 -3.48 3.11 3.01
C LYS A 13 -4.12 3.67 4.29
N LEU A 14 -4.76 2.82 5.07
CA LEU A 14 -5.35 3.24 6.33
C LEU A 14 -4.30 3.74 7.30
N LYS A 15 -3.19 3.04 7.39
CA LYS A 15 -2.09 3.43 8.27
C LYS A 15 -1.46 4.75 7.85
N SER A 16 -1.33 4.98 6.55
CA SER A 16 -0.77 6.25 6.06
C SER A 16 -1.68 7.42 6.42
N VAL A 17 -2.99 7.25 6.28
CA VAL A 17 -3.96 8.28 6.66
C VAL A 17 -3.88 8.55 8.18
N TYR A 18 -3.76 7.49 8.96
CA TYR A 18 -3.65 7.61 10.40
C TYR A 18 -2.38 8.40 10.80
N ALA A 19 -1.28 8.10 10.13
CA ALA A 19 -0.02 8.80 10.41
C ALA A 19 -0.13 10.29 10.06
N ILE A 20 -0.76 10.62 8.94
CA ILE A 20 -0.97 12.00 8.53
C ILE A 20 -1.83 12.74 9.57
N ASN A 21 -2.89 12.11 10.03
CA ASN A 21 -3.78 12.70 11.03
C ASN A 21 -3.08 12.97 12.35
N ASN A 22 -2.09 12.17 12.67
CA ASN A 22 -1.30 12.34 13.89
C ASN A 22 -0.11 13.27 13.70
N GLY A 23 0.09 13.77 12.49
CA GLY A 23 1.21 14.67 12.20
C GLY A 23 2.54 13.95 12.05
N ASP A 24 2.53 12.63 11.90
CA ASP A 24 3.73 11.82 11.76
C ASP A 24 4.06 11.66 10.27
N MET A 25 4.67 12.69 9.71
CA MET A 25 4.96 12.72 8.28
C MET A 25 6.02 11.70 7.87
N GLU A 26 6.96 11.40 8.74
CA GLU A 26 7.98 10.39 8.47
C GLU A 26 7.35 9.01 8.27
N MET A 27 6.45 8.65 9.16
CA MET A 27 5.75 7.37 9.08
C MET A 27 4.84 7.34 7.86
N ALA A 28 4.18 8.46 7.58
CA ALA A 28 3.32 8.57 6.42
C ALA A 28 4.11 8.34 5.13
N ASP A 29 5.29 8.90 5.02
CA ASP A 29 6.15 8.70 3.85
C ASP A 29 6.54 7.25 3.68
N LYS A 30 6.85 6.56 4.77
CA LYS A 30 7.18 5.13 4.73
C LYS A 30 6.02 4.31 4.20
N TYR A 31 4.81 4.59 4.69
CA TYR A 31 3.63 3.87 4.23
C TYR A 31 3.30 4.17 2.77
N LEU A 32 3.51 5.40 2.33
CA LEU A 32 3.29 5.77 0.94
C LEU A 32 4.23 5.00 0.02
N GLU A 33 5.48 4.80 0.44
CA GLU A 33 6.43 4.00 -0.33
C GLU A 33 5.99 2.55 -0.40
N VAL A 34 5.53 2.00 0.71
CA VAL A 34 4.98 0.63 0.75
C VAL A 34 3.79 0.51 -0.19
N ILE A 35 2.90 1.50 -0.19
CA ILE A 35 1.73 1.52 -1.07
C ILE A 35 2.16 1.48 -2.53
N LYS A 36 3.14 2.28 -2.90
CA LYS A 36 3.67 2.31 -4.26
C LYS A 36 4.17 0.94 -4.69
N ASN A 37 4.94 0.29 -3.82
CA ASN A 37 5.48 -1.03 -4.10
C ASN A 37 4.38 -2.08 -4.23
N LEU A 38 3.39 -2.02 -3.36
CA LEU A 38 2.27 -2.96 -3.42
C LEU A 38 1.43 -2.78 -4.67
N GLU A 39 1.20 -1.53 -5.07
CA GLU A 39 0.46 -1.24 -6.29
C GLU A 39 1.19 -1.78 -7.52
N LYS A 40 2.50 -1.66 -7.53
CA LYS A 40 3.32 -2.20 -8.61
C LYS A 40 3.19 -3.72 -8.68
N SER A 41 3.21 -4.38 -7.54
CA SER A 41 3.03 -5.84 -7.46
C SER A 41 1.65 -6.26 -7.97
N VAL A 42 0.63 -5.51 -7.62
CA VAL A 42 -0.74 -5.78 -8.10
C VAL A 42 -0.81 -5.69 -9.62
N GLU A 43 -0.20 -4.67 -10.19
CA GLU A 43 -0.16 -4.52 -11.63
C GLU A 43 0.51 -5.70 -12.32
N MET A 44 1.64 -6.13 -11.78
CA MET A 44 2.38 -7.27 -12.33
C MET A 44 1.55 -8.55 -12.27
N LEU A 45 0.86 -8.77 -11.17
CA LEU A 45 0.02 -9.95 -11.01
C LEU A 45 -1.16 -9.93 -11.96
N LYS A 46 -1.76 -8.78 -12.17
CA LYS A 46 -2.88 -8.64 -13.10
C LYS A 46 -2.44 -8.93 -14.53
N GLU A 47 -1.26 -8.48 -14.91
CA GLU A 47 -0.73 -8.73 -16.24
C GLU A 47 -0.43 -10.20 -16.47
N SER A 48 0.08 -10.88 -15.46
CA SER A 48 0.41 -12.30 -15.60
C SER A 48 -0.80 -13.21 -15.59
N GLU A 49 -1.95 -12.72 -15.14
CA GLU A 49 -3.19 -13.50 -15.15
C GLU A 49 -3.92 -13.51 -16.50
N LYS A 50 -3.47 -12.73 -17.43
CA LYS A 50 -4.02 -12.74 -18.79
C LYS A 50 -3.48 -13.94 -19.58
#